data_f606a2a838536eb8f23ac04706b0b37b
#
_entry.id   f606a2a838536eb8f23ac04706b0b37b
#
_cell.length_a   1.000
_cell.length_b   1.000
_cell.length_c   1.000
_cell.angle_alpha   90.00
_cell.angle_beta   90.00
_cell.angle_gamma   90.00
#
_symmetry.space_group_name_H-M   'P 1'
#
loop_
_entity.id
_entity.type
_entity.pdbx_description
1 polymer ?
#
loop_
_entity_poly.entity_id
_entity_poly.type
_entity_poly.pdbx_seq_one_letter_code
_entity_poly.pdbx_strand_id
1 'polypeptide(L)'
;MAGLELVVGLPNCELSEAYYNCRYACLREPLGFPEGAERLADDPEAIHAWWETVDGGVVAVGRIHLIPNDSDGSQADHAGPGAAVCPAFTPLISGDEDMRPAVQIRQMGTREEWRRQGLASGLVVALEATAISHWGAKTGWLQARIDAIPMYESEGWVKFGEEYDVKGIGPHYSMWKILTGEDFD
;
A
#
# COMPACT_ATOMS: atom_id res chain seq x y z
N MET A 1 18.61 13.96 2.64
CA MET A 1 17.39 14.61 3.14
C MET A 1 17.54 14.77 4.65
N ALA A 2 18.10 15.88 5.06
CA ALA A 2 18.28 16.16 6.50
C ALA A 2 16.90 16.37 7.13
N GLY A 3 16.56 15.56 8.13
CA GLY A 3 15.36 15.74 8.93
C GLY A 3 14.16 14.85 8.64
N LEU A 4 14.29 13.81 7.81
CA LEU A 4 13.25 12.78 7.63
C LEU A 4 13.75 11.42 8.14
N GLU A 5 12.90 10.70 8.84
CA GLU A 5 13.11 9.33 9.29
C GLU A 5 12.05 8.40 8.70
N LEU A 6 12.48 7.24 8.18
CA LEU A 6 11.59 6.18 7.76
C LEU A 6 11.28 5.27 8.96
N VAL A 7 10.03 5.19 9.33
CA VAL A 7 9.55 4.38 10.44
C VAL A 7 8.72 3.23 9.91
N VAL A 8 8.91 2.03 10.48
CA VAL A 8 8.11 0.84 10.17
C VAL A 8 7.46 0.33 11.44
N GLY A 9 6.15 0.15 11.41
CA GLY A 9 5.35 -0.43 12.49
C GLY A 9 4.87 -1.83 12.13
N LEU A 10 5.19 -2.81 12.96
CA LEU A 10 4.67 -4.19 12.84
C LEU A 10 3.18 -4.26 13.21
N PRO A 11 2.49 -5.38 12.92
CA PRO A 11 1.11 -5.56 13.34
C PRO A 11 0.90 -5.26 14.83
N ASN A 12 -0.23 -4.62 15.13
CA ASN A 12 -0.58 -4.09 16.44
C ASN A 12 0.29 -2.93 16.96
N CYS A 13 1.08 -2.28 16.11
CA CYS A 13 1.75 -1.05 16.48
C CYS A 13 0.73 0.07 16.72
N GLU A 14 1.09 1.01 17.58
CA GLU A 14 0.31 2.22 17.77
C GLU A 14 0.58 3.20 16.62
N LEU A 15 -0.49 3.65 15.95
CA LEU A 15 -0.43 4.66 14.90
C LEU A 15 -0.84 6.02 15.45
N SER A 16 -0.01 7.02 15.26
CA SER A 16 -0.25 8.38 15.73
C SER A 16 -1.37 9.09 14.96
N GLU A 17 -1.93 10.13 15.57
CA GLU A 17 -2.85 11.02 14.84
C GLU A 17 -2.18 11.67 13.63
N ALA A 18 -0.89 11.98 13.70
CA ALA A 18 -0.13 12.52 12.56
C ALA A 18 -0.09 11.55 11.37
N TYR A 19 0.03 10.24 11.62
CA TYR A 19 -0.07 9.20 10.61
C TYR A 19 -1.44 9.21 9.92
N TYR A 20 -2.52 9.17 10.71
CA TYR A 20 -3.89 9.19 10.16
C TYR A 20 -4.22 10.50 9.46
N ASN A 21 -3.77 11.63 9.98
CA ASN A 21 -3.94 12.93 9.32
C ASN A 21 -3.25 12.98 7.94
N CYS A 22 -2.07 12.39 7.82
CA CYS A 22 -1.40 12.29 6.52
C CYS A 22 -2.20 11.39 5.56
N ARG A 23 -2.67 10.23 6.01
CA ARG A 23 -3.50 9.33 5.20
C ARG A 23 -4.78 10.04 4.75
N TYR A 24 -5.47 10.73 5.64
CA TYR A 24 -6.68 11.49 5.31
C TYR A 24 -6.40 12.56 4.25
N ALA A 25 -5.43 13.43 4.51
CA ALA A 25 -5.08 14.52 3.61
C ALA A 25 -4.67 14.05 2.20
N CYS A 26 -4.01 12.89 2.10
CA CYS A 26 -3.55 12.35 0.82
C CYS A 26 -4.63 11.54 0.06
N LEU A 27 -5.50 10.82 0.77
CA LEU A 27 -6.31 9.75 0.18
C LEU A 27 -7.82 9.90 0.39
N ARG A 28 -8.26 10.82 1.23
CA ARG A 28 -9.70 10.98 1.56
C ARG A 28 -10.20 12.38 1.30
N GLU A 29 -9.54 13.36 1.85
CA GLU A 29 -9.90 14.78 1.70
C GLU A 29 -10.01 15.20 0.23
N PRO A 30 -9.06 14.86 -0.68
CA PRO A 30 -9.16 15.23 -2.08
C PRO A 30 -10.37 14.63 -2.81
N LEU A 31 -10.92 13.55 -2.29
CA LEU A 31 -12.10 12.86 -2.83
C LEU A 31 -13.40 13.23 -2.13
N GLY A 32 -13.34 14.15 -1.15
CA GLY A 32 -14.51 14.61 -0.40
C GLY A 32 -15.08 13.61 0.61
N PHE A 33 -14.29 12.62 1.03
CA PHE A 33 -14.70 11.68 2.07
C PHE A 33 -14.64 12.32 3.46
N PRO A 34 -15.52 11.90 4.39
CA PRO A 34 -15.51 12.43 5.74
C PRO A 34 -14.29 11.96 6.53
N GLU A 35 -13.91 12.73 7.55
CA GLU A 35 -12.94 12.30 8.56
C GLU A 35 -13.38 10.99 9.21
N GLY A 36 -12.43 10.10 9.46
CA GLY A 36 -12.66 8.73 9.93
C GLY A 36 -12.60 7.69 8.81
N ALA A 37 -12.83 8.06 7.55
CA ALA A 37 -12.69 7.15 6.40
C ALA A 37 -11.24 6.70 6.15
N GLU A 38 -10.27 7.36 6.76
CA GLU A 38 -8.86 6.99 6.73
C GLU A 38 -8.52 5.83 7.66
N ARG A 39 -9.39 5.49 8.60
CA ARG A 39 -9.18 4.41 9.58
C ARG A 39 -9.86 3.15 9.10
N LEU A 40 -9.07 2.08 8.93
CA LEU A 40 -9.57 0.81 8.45
C LEU A 40 -9.60 -0.21 9.61
N ALA A 41 -10.63 -1.06 9.61
CA ALA A 41 -10.81 -2.06 10.66
C ALA A 41 -9.65 -3.06 10.74
N ASP A 42 -8.97 -3.32 9.62
CA ASP A 42 -7.84 -4.23 9.51
C ASP A 42 -6.46 -3.54 9.67
N ASP A 43 -6.42 -2.25 10.02
CA ASP A 43 -5.17 -1.55 10.31
C ASP A 43 -4.31 -2.26 11.38
N PRO A 44 -4.88 -2.84 12.46
CA PRO A 44 -4.10 -3.58 13.44
C PRO A 44 -3.37 -4.81 12.91
N GLU A 45 -3.84 -5.40 11.82
CA GLU A 45 -3.26 -6.61 11.22
C GLU A 45 -2.16 -6.29 10.18
N ALA A 46 -2.04 -5.03 9.80
CA ALA A 46 -1.12 -4.59 8.74
C ALA A 46 0.25 -4.16 9.30
N ILE A 47 1.26 -4.26 8.44
CA ILE A 47 2.52 -3.55 8.60
C ILE A 47 2.34 -2.16 8.01
N HIS A 48 2.79 -1.14 8.72
CA HIS A 48 2.72 0.24 8.30
C HIS A 48 4.12 0.82 8.11
N ALA A 49 4.27 1.75 7.17
CA ALA A 49 5.50 2.52 7.01
C ALA A 49 5.14 3.99 6.78
N TRP A 50 5.96 4.88 7.31
CA TRP A 50 5.77 6.32 7.12
C TRP A 50 7.09 7.08 7.22
N TRP A 51 7.11 8.23 6.57
CA TRP A 51 8.19 9.19 6.72
C TRP A 51 7.78 10.26 7.72
N GLU A 52 8.61 10.42 8.73
CA GLU A 52 8.39 11.35 9.85
C GLU A 52 9.43 12.46 9.85
N THR A 53 8.99 13.67 10.13
CA THR A 53 9.86 14.83 10.34
C THR A 53 10.35 14.88 11.79
N VAL A 54 11.43 15.62 12.05
CA VAL A 54 12.02 15.75 13.40
C VAL A 54 11.07 16.31 14.47
N ASP A 55 10.04 17.01 14.03
CA ASP A 55 8.99 17.57 14.91
C ASP A 55 7.75 16.66 15.05
N GLY A 56 7.83 15.43 14.53
CA GLY A 56 6.76 14.42 14.62
C GLY A 56 5.66 14.53 13.59
N GLY A 57 5.84 15.36 12.56
CA GLY A 57 4.92 15.41 11.42
C GLY A 57 5.10 14.21 10.51
N VAL A 58 4.01 13.71 9.92
CA VAL A 58 4.05 12.62 8.94
C VAL A 58 3.77 13.17 7.54
N VAL A 59 4.65 12.83 6.59
CA VAL A 59 4.63 13.41 5.23
C VAL A 59 4.32 12.40 4.14
N ALA A 60 4.51 11.11 4.41
CA ALA A 60 4.12 10.03 3.52
C ALA A 60 3.79 8.77 4.32
N VAL A 61 2.81 8.00 3.86
CA VAL A 61 2.31 6.79 4.52
C VAL A 61 2.08 5.68 3.52
N GLY A 62 2.13 4.44 4.00
CA GLY A 62 1.75 3.26 3.26
C GLY A 62 1.53 2.08 4.21
N ARG A 63 0.84 1.06 3.73
CA ARG A 63 0.69 -0.19 4.48
C ARG A 63 0.74 -1.41 3.57
N ILE A 64 1.11 -2.54 4.15
CA ILE A 64 1.05 -3.85 3.52
C ILE A 64 0.36 -4.83 4.48
N HIS A 65 -0.49 -5.70 3.95
CA HIS A 65 -1.19 -6.71 4.75
C HIS A 65 -1.17 -8.06 4.06
N LEU A 66 -1.33 -9.12 4.83
CA LEU A 66 -1.55 -10.45 4.27
C LEU A 66 -2.88 -10.50 3.51
N ILE A 67 -2.86 -11.14 2.35
CA ILE A 67 -4.08 -11.56 1.67
C ILE A 67 -4.48 -12.91 2.27
N PRO A 68 -5.64 -13.02 2.94
CA PRO A 68 -6.10 -14.29 3.50
C PRO A 68 -6.13 -15.42 2.45
N ASN A 69 -5.84 -16.66 2.86
CA ASN A 69 -5.73 -17.79 1.93
C ASN A 69 -7.02 -18.09 1.15
N ASP A 70 -8.17 -17.69 1.68
CA ASP A 70 -9.49 -17.80 1.06
C ASP A 70 -9.93 -16.52 0.31
N SER A 71 -9.08 -15.50 0.28
CA SER A 71 -9.36 -14.22 -0.40
C SER A 71 -8.75 -14.17 -1.79
N ASP A 72 -9.45 -13.50 -2.68
CA ASP A 72 -9.01 -13.17 -4.04
C ASP A 72 -8.33 -11.78 -4.14
N GLY A 73 -8.13 -11.11 -3.01
CA GLY A 73 -7.56 -9.76 -2.93
C GLY A 73 -8.52 -8.61 -3.22
N SER A 74 -9.78 -8.90 -3.57
CA SER A 74 -10.80 -7.86 -3.72
C SER A 74 -11.25 -7.36 -2.35
N GLN A 75 -11.07 -6.06 -2.12
CA GLN A 75 -11.46 -5.38 -0.87
C GLN A 75 -11.92 -3.96 -1.18
N ALA A 76 -12.74 -3.41 -0.29
CA ALA A 76 -13.04 -1.98 -0.35
C ALA A 76 -11.79 -1.15 -0.08
N ASP A 77 -11.62 -0.06 -0.82
CA ASP A 77 -10.42 0.79 -0.74
C ASP A 77 -10.39 1.70 0.51
N HIS A 78 -11.53 1.90 1.16
CA HIS A 78 -11.66 2.66 2.41
C HIS A 78 -12.86 2.21 3.24
N ALA A 79 -12.95 2.66 4.48
CA ALA A 79 -14.13 2.50 5.31
C ALA A 79 -15.23 3.50 4.92
N GLY A 80 -16.46 3.08 4.92
CA GLY A 80 -17.62 3.94 4.74
C GLY A 80 -18.50 3.60 3.53
N PRO A 81 -19.66 4.26 3.41
CA PRO A 81 -20.59 4.05 2.32
C PRO A 81 -19.97 4.42 0.97
N GLY A 82 -20.23 3.60 -0.04
CA GLY A 82 -19.77 3.88 -1.41
C GLY A 82 -18.30 3.61 -1.68
N ALA A 83 -17.58 2.94 -0.75
CA ALA A 83 -16.24 2.46 -1.01
C ALA A 83 -16.17 1.57 -2.25
N ALA A 84 -15.24 1.85 -3.15
CA ALA A 84 -15.05 1.07 -4.35
C ALA A 84 -14.41 -0.29 -4.02
N VAL A 85 -14.89 -1.35 -4.67
CA VAL A 85 -14.27 -2.67 -4.62
C VAL A 85 -13.43 -2.84 -5.89
N CYS A 86 -12.14 -3.09 -5.71
CA CYS A 86 -11.24 -3.34 -6.82
C CYS A 86 -11.37 -4.78 -7.33
N PRO A 87 -11.02 -5.05 -8.61
CA PRO A 87 -11.04 -6.40 -9.17
C PRO A 87 -10.18 -7.37 -8.38
N ALA A 88 -10.59 -8.65 -8.39
CA ALA A 88 -9.79 -9.73 -7.85
C ALA A 88 -8.44 -9.87 -8.55
N PHE A 89 -7.44 -10.36 -7.82
CA PHE A 89 -6.15 -10.72 -8.40
C PHE A 89 -6.25 -12.11 -9.04
N THR A 90 -6.70 -12.16 -10.29
CA THR A 90 -6.97 -13.42 -10.99
C THR A 90 -5.81 -14.41 -11.02
N PRO A 91 -4.52 -14.01 -11.20
CA PRO A 91 -3.42 -14.95 -11.14
C PRO A 91 -3.24 -15.60 -9.75
N LEU A 92 -3.59 -14.90 -8.68
CA LEU A 92 -3.53 -15.42 -7.32
C LEU A 92 -4.57 -16.52 -7.06
N ILE A 93 -5.73 -16.42 -7.74
CA ILE A 93 -6.84 -17.37 -7.60
C ILE A 93 -6.59 -18.66 -8.39
N SER A 94 -5.86 -18.60 -9.49
CA SER A 94 -5.65 -19.73 -10.42
C SER A 94 -4.87 -20.91 -9.82
N GLY A 95 -4.47 -20.83 -8.54
CA GLY A 95 -4.17 -21.99 -7.74
C GLY A 95 -2.71 -22.42 -7.73
N ASP A 96 -1.79 -21.57 -8.02
CA ASP A 96 -0.37 -21.86 -7.78
C ASP A 96 -0.07 -21.66 -6.28
N GLU A 97 0.13 -22.77 -5.55
CA GLU A 97 0.43 -22.75 -4.12
C GLU A 97 1.71 -21.99 -3.79
N ASP A 98 2.62 -21.86 -4.76
CA ASP A 98 3.89 -21.15 -4.58
C ASP A 98 3.75 -19.63 -4.52
N MET A 99 2.58 -19.05 -4.85
CA MET A 99 2.34 -17.63 -4.75
C MET A 99 2.06 -17.12 -3.33
N ARG A 100 1.80 -18.01 -2.39
CA ARG A 100 1.44 -17.63 -1.01
C ARG A 100 2.55 -18.02 -0.01
N PRO A 101 2.75 -17.26 1.08
CA PRO A 101 1.97 -16.08 1.53
C PRO A 101 2.03 -14.91 0.55
N ALA A 102 0.86 -14.36 0.25
CA ALA A 102 0.69 -13.20 -0.62
C ALA A 102 0.34 -11.97 0.21
N VAL A 103 0.88 -10.82 -0.16
CA VAL A 103 0.65 -9.56 0.52
C VAL A 103 0.16 -8.49 -0.44
N GLN A 104 -0.57 -7.51 0.08
CA GLN A 104 -1.09 -6.40 -0.71
C GLN A 104 -0.65 -5.06 -0.13
N ILE A 105 -0.05 -4.21 -0.96
CA ILE A 105 0.22 -2.82 -0.63
C ILE A 105 -1.04 -1.99 -0.88
N ARG A 106 -1.39 -1.18 0.10
CA ARG A 106 -2.53 -0.25 0.04
C ARG A 106 -2.24 1.03 0.82
N GLN A 107 -3.12 2.00 0.65
CA GLN A 107 -3.08 3.25 1.41
C GLN A 107 -1.75 4.01 1.28
N MET A 108 -1.20 4.02 0.07
CA MET A 108 0.00 4.77 -0.26
C MET A 108 -0.35 6.23 -0.53
N GLY A 109 0.23 7.14 0.22
CA GLY A 109 0.01 8.57 0.05
C GLY A 109 1.22 9.38 0.43
N THR A 110 1.53 10.41 -0.36
CA THR A 110 2.57 11.40 -0.07
C THR A 110 1.96 12.79 -0.16
N ARG A 111 2.17 13.63 0.86
CA ARG A 111 1.73 15.03 0.84
C ARG A 111 2.29 15.74 -0.38
N GLU A 112 1.51 16.62 -0.98
CA GLU A 112 1.80 17.23 -2.28
C GLU A 112 3.18 17.92 -2.30
N GLU A 113 3.48 18.67 -1.28
CA GLU A 113 4.74 19.42 -1.13
C GLU A 113 5.99 18.52 -0.94
N TRP A 114 5.77 17.21 -0.66
CA TRP A 114 6.82 16.21 -0.45
C TRP A 114 6.94 15.20 -1.60
N ARG A 115 6.16 15.36 -2.65
CA ARG A 115 6.19 14.47 -3.82
C ARG A 115 7.50 14.61 -4.61
N ARG A 116 7.79 13.59 -5.42
CA ARG A 116 8.96 13.51 -6.32
C ARG A 116 10.32 13.57 -5.60
N GLN A 117 10.36 13.12 -4.36
CA GLN A 117 11.56 13.01 -3.55
C GLN A 117 11.95 11.56 -3.23
N GLY A 118 11.32 10.58 -3.89
CA GLY A 118 11.58 9.15 -3.67
C GLY A 118 10.95 8.57 -2.41
N LEU A 119 10.08 9.32 -1.71
CA LEU A 119 9.49 8.85 -0.44
C LEU A 119 8.60 7.63 -0.64
N ALA A 120 7.80 7.59 -1.70
CA ALA A 120 6.94 6.45 -2.01
C ALA A 120 7.76 5.19 -2.31
N SER A 121 8.83 5.29 -3.11
CA SER A 121 9.76 4.19 -3.35
C SER A 121 10.36 3.66 -2.05
N GLY A 122 10.81 4.53 -1.16
CA GLY A 122 11.33 4.13 0.15
C GLY A 122 10.30 3.38 1.00
N LEU A 123 9.03 3.79 0.97
CA LEU A 123 7.95 3.06 1.63
C LEU A 123 7.75 1.66 1.04
N VAL A 124 7.70 1.55 -0.29
CA VAL A 124 7.52 0.26 -0.99
C VAL A 124 8.63 -0.71 -0.60
N VAL A 125 9.89 -0.29 -0.69
CA VAL A 125 11.05 -1.13 -0.33
C VAL A 125 10.99 -1.58 1.12
N ALA A 126 10.68 -0.68 2.05
CA ALA A 126 10.59 -1.01 3.47
C ALA A 126 9.43 -1.97 3.78
N LEU A 127 8.27 -1.76 3.16
CA LEU A 127 7.10 -2.63 3.32
C LEU A 127 7.37 -4.03 2.77
N GLU A 128 7.97 -4.15 1.57
CA GLU A 128 8.34 -5.44 0.98
C GLU A 128 9.34 -6.20 1.87
N ALA A 129 10.43 -5.57 2.26
CA ALA A 129 11.45 -6.20 3.11
C ALA A 129 10.88 -6.68 4.44
N THR A 130 10.01 -5.87 5.05
CA THR A 130 9.37 -6.23 6.32
C THR A 130 8.37 -7.37 6.15
N ALA A 131 7.58 -7.37 5.08
CA ALA A 131 6.63 -8.46 4.79
C ALA A 131 7.34 -9.80 4.53
N ILE A 132 8.46 -9.78 3.81
CA ILE A 132 9.31 -10.97 3.61
C ILE A 132 9.81 -11.48 4.96
N SER A 133 10.40 -10.60 5.77
CA SER A 133 10.99 -10.96 7.06
C SER A 133 9.95 -11.43 8.08
N HIS A 134 8.78 -10.78 8.13
CA HIS A 134 7.76 -11.03 9.15
C HIS A 134 6.81 -12.17 8.80
N TRP A 135 6.41 -12.28 7.54
CA TRP A 135 5.43 -13.27 7.07
C TRP A 135 5.98 -14.31 6.10
N GLY A 136 7.22 -14.20 5.66
CA GLY A 136 7.75 -15.03 4.58
C GLY A 136 7.01 -14.79 3.26
N ALA A 137 6.60 -13.55 3.00
CA ALA A 137 5.83 -13.18 1.82
C ALA A 137 6.56 -13.59 0.54
N LYS A 138 5.86 -14.27 -0.37
CA LYS A 138 6.39 -14.74 -1.65
C LYS A 138 5.99 -13.84 -2.80
N THR A 139 4.82 -13.23 -2.75
CA THR A 139 4.31 -12.34 -3.79
C THR A 139 3.66 -11.11 -3.21
N GLY A 140 3.82 -9.99 -3.90
CA GLY A 140 3.17 -8.73 -3.61
C GLY A 140 2.17 -8.36 -4.70
N TRP A 141 1.08 -7.71 -4.31
CA TRP A 141 -0.04 -7.33 -5.15
C TRP A 141 -0.50 -5.93 -4.82
N LEU A 142 -0.95 -5.16 -5.81
CA LEU A 142 -1.53 -3.84 -5.61
C LEU A 142 -2.41 -3.39 -6.78
N GLN A 143 -3.22 -2.36 -6.54
CA GLN A 143 -3.94 -1.62 -7.55
C GLN A 143 -3.33 -0.22 -7.65
N ALA A 144 -2.74 0.10 -8.80
CA ALA A 144 -2.05 1.36 -9.03
C ALA A 144 -2.88 2.33 -9.85
N ARG A 145 -2.95 3.59 -9.41
CA ARG A 145 -3.37 4.69 -10.27
C ARG A 145 -2.38 4.84 -11.42
N ILE A 146 -2.86 5.28 -12.59
CA ILE A 146 -2.04 5.43 -13.80
C ILE A 146 -0.76 6.26 -13.54
N ASP A 147 -0.87 7.34 -12.80
CA ASP A 147 0.25 8.25 -12.49
C ASP A 147 1.29 7.65 -11.53
N ALA A 148 0.93 6.63 -10.76
CA ALA A 148 1.82 5.92 -9.84
C ALA A 148 2.57 4.73 -10.48
N ILE A 149 2.11 4.23 -11.63
CA ILE A 149 2.67 3.05 -12.30
C ILE A 149 4.17 3.17 -12.53
N PRO A 150 4.73 4.30 -13.07
CA PRO A 150 6.17 4.38 -13.32
C PRO A 150 7.02 4.19 -12.06
N MET A 151 6.54 4.65 -10.91
CA MET A 151 7.23 4.44 -9.63
C MET A 151 7.24 2.95 -9.25
N TYR A 152 6.10 2.27 -9.34
CA TYR A 152 6.05 0.84 -9.06
C TYR A 152 6.87 0.01 -10.04
N GLU A 153 6.84 0.35 -11.34
CA GLU A 153 7.68 -0.32 -12.34
C GLU A 153 9.18 -0.16 -12.03
N SER A 154 9.61 1.01 -11.54
CA SER A 154 11.00 1.23 -11.12
C SER A 154 11.42 0.36 -9.93
N GLU A 155 10.47 -0.08 -9.11
CA GLU A 155 10.67 -1.01 -8.00
C GLU A 155 10.43 -2.49 -8.40
N GLY A 156 10.32 -2.79 -9.69
CA GLY A 156 10.21 -4.15 -10.21
C GLY A 156 8.81 -4.73 -10.23
N TRP A 157 7.78 -3.92 -10.03
CA TRP A 157 6.38 -4.34 -10.16
C TRP A 157 5.95 -4.39 -11.61
N VAL A 158 5.07 -5.34 -11.94
CA VAL A 158 4.62 -5.58 -13.32
C VAL A 158 3.10 -5.50 -13.38
N LYS A 159 2.59 -4.80 -14.38
CA LYS A 159 1.15 -4.76 -14.66
C LYS A 159 0.65 -6.11 -15.14
N PHE A 160 -0.58 -6.44 -14.79
CA PHE A 160 -1.32 -7.55 -15.37
C PHE A 160 -2.80 -7.19 -15.57
N GLY A 161 -3.46 -7.90 -16.48
CA GLY A 161 -4.85 -7.61 -16.83
C GLY A 161 -5.00 -6.31 -17.62
N GLU A 162 -6.23 -5.85 -17.68
CA GLU A 162 -6.61 -4.63 -18.40
C GLU A 162 -6.78 -3.45 -17.44
N GLU A 163 -6.74 -2.25 -17.99
CA GLU A 163 -7.11 -1.04 -17.27
C GLU A 163 -8.57 -1.14 -16.81
N TYR A 164 -8.82 -0.68 -15.58
CA TYR A 164 -10.17 -0.58 -15.03
C TYR A 164 -10.33 0.76 -14.30
N ASP A 165 -11.56 1.21 -14.22
CA ASP A 165 -11.90 2.45 -13.55
C ASP A 165 -12.39 2.18 -12.12
N VAL A 166 -11.79 2.88 -11.17
CA VAL A 166 -12.26 2.88 -9.78
C VAL A 166 -13.17 4.08 -9.59
N LYS A 167 -14.45 3.82 -9.34
CA LYS A 167 -15.48 4.86 -9.24
C LYS A 167 -15.07 5.96 -8.26
N GLY A 168 -15.05 7.19 -8.75
CA GLY A 168 -14.70 8.38 -7.97
C GLY A 168 -13.19 8.62 -7.84
N ILE A 169 -12.34 7.71 -8.33
CA ILE A 169 -10.88 7.83 -8.23
C ILE A 169 -10.23 7.91 -9.61
N GLY A 170 -10.69 7.09 -10.57
CA GLY A 170 -10.19 7.08 -11.94
C GLY A 170 -9.50 5.77 -12.36
N PRO A 171 -8.77 5.80 -13.48
CA PRO A 171 -8.20 4.60 -14.07
C PRO A 171 -7.06 4.00 -13.25
N HIS A 172 -7.05 2.67 -13.18
CA HIS A 172 -6.09 1.85 -12.43
C HIS A 172 -5.61 0.67 -13.26
N TYR A 173 -4.46 0.12 -12.86
CA TYR A 173 -3.99 -1.22 -13.23
C TYR A 173 -3.67 -2.04 -12.00
N SER A 174 -3.96 -3.33 -12.06
CA SER A 174 -3.43 -4.29 -11.09
C SER A 174 -1.96 -4.57 -11.40
N MET A 175 -1.15 -4.68 -10.37
CA MET A 175 0.29 -4.98 -10.47
C MET A 175 0.68 -6.04 -9.46
N TRP A 176 1.74 -6.80 -9.78
CA TRP A 176 2.29 -7.80 -8.89
C TRP A 176 3.81 -7.87 -8.97
N LYS A 177 4.42 -8.52 -8.00
CA LYS A 177 5.87 -8.74 -7.92
C LYS A 177 6.15 -10.05 -7.18
N ILE A 178 7.14 -10.80 -7.64
CA ILE A 178 7.73 -11.90 -6.86
C ILE A 178 8.67 -11.30 -5.83
N LEU A 179 8.45 -11.65 -4.55
CA LEU A 179 9.20 -11.12 -3.41
C LEU A 179 10.25 -12.10 -2.87
N THR A 180 10.41 -13.28 -3.47
CA THR A 180 11.37 -14.30 -3.02
C THR A 180 12.80 -13.80 -3.15
N GLY A 181 13.52 -13.82 -2.02
CA GLY A 181 14.83 -13.24 -1.87
C GLY A 181 15.98 -13.94 -2.58
N GLU A 182 16.07 -13.81 -3.89
CA GLU A 182 17.31 -14.12 -4.63
C GLU A 182 18.16 -12.87 -4.93
N ASP A 183 17.75 -11.70 -4.47
CA ASP A 183 18.46 -10.42 -4.74
C ASP A 183 19.11 -9.77 -3.49
N PHE A 184 19.45 -10.56 -2.46
CA PHE A 184 20.25 -10.07 -1.33
C PHE A 184 21.60 -10.78 -1.25
N ASP A 185 22.41 -10.67 -2.32
CA ASP A 185 23.86 -10.86 -2.28
C ASP A 185 24.60 -9.51 -2.32
#